data_53a41b7e79faf053710b13a8951ea33d
#
_entry.id   53a41b7e79faf053710b13a8951ea33d
#
_cell.length_a   1.000
_cell.length_b   1.000
_cell.length_c   1.000
_cell.angle_alpha   90.00
_cell.angle_beta   90.00
_cell.angle_gamma   90.00
#
_symmetry.space_group_name_H-M   'P 1'
#
loop_
_entity.id
_entity.type
_entity.pdbx_description
1 polymer ?
#
loop_
_entity_poly.entity_id
_entity_poly.type
_entity_poly.pdbx_seq_one_letter_code
_entity_poly.pdbx_strand_id
1 'polypeptide(L)'
;MNVTELPYNKFIGIKRAKSSEYLLELDESPDYLNHLGNTHAGAQLSLAEAASGEYLLKLFKDSSDKLIPVVRRLESKFKKPANGKIFARAKSSPLALEIFKEELRLKGRSLIRIEVIIEDSNQVIIMTAFVEWYVQNVIDSTSI
;
A
#
# COMPACT_ATOMS: atom_id res chain seq x y z
N MET A 1 9.29 7.92 7.52
CA MET A 1 8.89 6.50 7.73
C MET A 1 9.32 5.67 6.52
N ASN A 2 9.83 4.47 6.76
CA ASN A 2 10.16 3.51 5.71
C ASN A 2 9.23 2.30 5.85
N VAL A 3 8.35 2.08 4.87
CA VAL A 3 7.33 1.03 4.90
C VAL A 3 7.94 -0.38 5.01
N THR A 4 9.08 -0.62 4.35
CA THR A 4 9.74 -1.94 4.39
C THR A 4 10.42 -2.24 5.71
N GLU A 5 10.66 -1.25 6.56
CA GLU A 5 11.26 -1.42 7.88
C GLU A 5 10.24 -1.53 9.01
N LEU A 6 8.95 -1.39 8.72
CA LEU A 6 7.91 -1.66 9.71
C LEU A 6 7.98 -3.13 10.14
N PRO A 7 7.91 -3.44 11.45
CA PRO A 7 8.18 -4.79 11.95
C PRO A 7 7.40 -5.89 11.24
N TYR A 8 6.11 -5.69 11.02
CA TYR A 8 5.26 -6.66 10.33
C TYR A 8 5.68 -6.86 8.86
N ASN A 9 5.90 -5.77 8.13
CA ASN A 9 6.29 -5.84 6.72
C ASN A 9 7.66 -6.49 6.53
N LYS A 10 8.57 -6.19 7.43
CA LYS A 10 9.89 -6.83 7.47
C LYS A 10 9.80 -8.33 7.77
N PHE A 11 8.96 -8.69 8.74
CA PHE A 11 8.73 -10.09 9.12
C PHE A 11 8.23 -10.94 7.96
N ILE A 12 7.28 -10.43 7.17
CA ILE A 12 6.76 -11.14 6.01
C ILE A 12 7.60 -10.96 4.73
N GLY A 13 8.71 -10.22 4.78
CA GLY A 13 9.65 -10.12 3.68
C GLY A 13 9.27 -9.17 2.55
N ILE A 14 8.40 -8.19 2.79
CA ILE A 14 8.08 -7.15 1.81
C ILE A 14 9.32 -6.29 1.56
N LYS A 15 9.66 -6.09 0.28
CA LYS A 15 10.83 -5.33 -0.16
C LYS A 15 10.45 -4.25 -1.17
N ARG A 16 11.34 -3.28 -1.32
CA ARG A 16 11.26 -2.35 -2.45
C ARG A 16 11.49 -3.11 -3.74
N ALA A 17 10.67 -2.81 -4.75
CA ALA A 17 10.82 -3.42 -6.06
C ALA A 17 12.11 -2.94 -6.73
N LYS A 18 12.78 -3.83 -7.44
CA LYS A 18 13.99 -3.51 -8.23
C LYS A 18 13.62 -2.73 -9.49
N SER A 19 12.48 -3.05 -10.10
CA SER A 19 11.96 -2.33 -11.25
C SER A 19 11.24 -1.05 -10.83
N SER A 20 11.46 0.04 -11.57
CA SER A 20 10.80 1.32 -11.35
C SER A 20 9.28 1.30 -11.66
N GLU A 21 8.80 0.25 -12.33
CA GLU A 21 7.37 0.07 -12.63
C GLU A 21 6.55 -0.29 -11.40
N TYR A 22 7.20 -0.82 -10.37
CA TYR A 22 6.55 -1.29 -9.14
C TYR A 22 7.11 -0.56 -7.92
N LEU A 23 6.31 -0.49 -6.87
CA LEU A 23 6.70 0.08 -5.59
C LEU A 23 7.36 -0.94 -4.69
N LEU A 24 6.70 -2.07 -4.51
CA LEU A 24 7.11 -3.14 -3.61
C LEU A 24 6.99 -4.49 -4.29
N GLU A 25 7.70 -5.46 -3.75
CA GLU A 25 7.67 -6.84 -4.21
C GLU A 25 7.72 -7.83 -3.03
N LEU A 26 7.25 -9.03 -3.27
CA LEU A 26 7.32 -10.14 -2.34
C LEU A 26 7.87 -11.36 -3.07
N ASP A 27 8.96 -11.93 -2.55
CA ASP A 27 9.58 -13.12 -3.13
C ASP A 27 8.68 -14.35 -2.98
N GLU A 28 8.96 -15.36 -3.77
CA GLU A 28 8.40 -16.68 -3.55
C GLU A 28 8.95 -17.28 -2.25
N SER A 29 8.06 -17.89 -1.46
CA SER A 29 8.45 -18.60 -0.25
C SER A 29 7.46 -19.73 0.07
N PRO A 30 7.94 -20.89 0.56
CA PRO A 30 7.03 -21.95 1.05
C PRO A 30 6.13 -21.46 2.19
N ASP A 31 6.57 -20.47 2.97
CA ASP A 31 5.84 -19.93 4.11
C ASP A 31 4.60 -19.12 3.69
N TYR A 32 4.51 -18.73 2.42
CA TYR A 32 3.37 -17.98 1.89
C TYR A 32 2.31 -18.85 1.22
N LEU A 33 2.49 -20.16 1.18
CA LEU A 33 1.59 -21.03 0.44
C LEU A 33 0.27 -21.28 1.18
N ASN A 34 -0.82 -21.30 0.42
CA ASN A 34 -2.14 -21.71 0.88
C ASN A 34 -2.34 -23.23 0.68
N HIS A 35 -3.54 -23.72 0.98
CA HIS A 35 -3.94 -25.12 0.85
C HIS A 35 -3.90 -25.68 -0.60
N LEU A 36 -3.83 -24.80 -1.59
CA LEU A 36 -3.74 -25.17 -3.01
C LEU A 36 -2.30 -25.05 -3.56
N GLY A 37 -1.33 -24.68 -2.71
CA GLY A 37 0.06 -24.46 -3.12
C GLY A 37 0.29 -23.15 -3.85
N ASN A 38 -0.63 -22.19 -3.78
CA ASN A 38 -0.48 -20.85 -4.34
C ASN A 38 -0.17 -19.85 -3.22
N THR A 39 0.27 -18.64 -3.58
CA THR A 39 0.50 -17.59 -2.60
C THR A 39 -0.79 -17.23 -1.87
N HIS A 40 -0.75 -17.32 -0.55
CA HIS A 40 -1.90 -17.07 0.33
C HIS A 40 -2.46 -15.67 0.13
N ALA A 41 -3.80 -15.57 0.18
CA ALA A 41 -4.50 -14.28 0.10
C ALA A 41 -3.98 -13.26 1.12
N GLY A 42 -3.67 -13.69 2.33
CA GLY A 42 -3.12 -12.81 3.38
C GLY A 42 -1.79 -12.18 3.02
N ALA A 43 -0.90 -12.91 2.33
CA ALA A 43 0.36 -12.37 1.85
C ALA A 43 0.14 -11.31 0.76
N GLN A 44 -0.80 -11.55 -0.15
CA GLN A 44 -1.17 -10.59 -1.19
C GLN A 44 -1.81 -9.33 -0.60
N LEU A 45 -2.70 -9.47 0.38
CA LEU A 45 -3.32 -8.33 1.07
C LEU A 45 -2.30 -7.50 1.83
N SER A 46 -1.33 -8.13 2.47
CA SER A 46 -0.24 -7.45 3.17
C SER A 46 0.62 -6.62 2.20
N LEU A 47 0.95 -7.19 1.04
CA LEU A 47 1.69 -6.47 0.00
C LEU A 47 0.88 -5.28 -0.55
N ALA A 48 -0.43 -5.46 -0.76
CA ALA A 48 -1.30 -4.40 -1.26
C ALA A 48 -1.42 -3.24 -0.27
N GLU A 49 -1.63 -3.54 1.01
CA GLU A 49 -1.70 -2.52 2.06
C GLU A 49 -0.39 -1.75 2.14
N ALA A 50 0.75 -2.45 2.22
CA ALA A 50 2.07 -1.83 2.28
C ALA A 50 2.36 -0.96 1.04
N ALA A 51 2.01 -1.41 -0.16
CA ALA A 51 2.21 -0.64 -1.39
C ALA A 51 1.35 0.62 -1.43
N SER A 52 0.11 0.57 -0.93
CA SER A 52 -0.73 1.77 -0.81
C SER A 52 -0.14 2.79 0.16
N GLY A 53 0.42 2.33 1.27
CA GLY A 53 1.12 3.17 2.24
C GLY A 53 2.39 3.80 1.66
N GLU A 54 3.19 3.03 0.93
CA GLU A 54 4.37 3.54 0.23
C GLU A 54 4.00 4.63 -0.79
N TYR A 55 2.93 4.40 -1.56
CA TYR A 55 2.42 5.39 -2.49
C TYR A 55 2.00 6.67 -1.78
N LEU A 56 1.24 6.56 -0.70
CA LEU A 56 0.78 7.69 0.10
C LEU A 56 1.96 8.51 0.65
N LEU A 57 2.96 7.85 1.20
CA LEU A 57 4.16 8.52 1.74
C LEU A 57 4.96 9.24 0.65
N LYS A 58 5.02 8.69 -0.55
CA LYS A 58 5.68 9.35 -1.69
C LYS A 58 4.97 10.62 -2.13
N LEU A 59 3.64 10.68 -2.02
CA LEU A 59 2.87 11.89 -2.33
C LEU A 59 3.21 13.06 -1.38
N PHE A 60 3.67 12.74 -0.18
CA PHE A 60 3.97 13.72 0.88
C PHE A 60 5.42 13.62 1.37
N LYS A 61 6.36 13.36 0.46
CA LYS A 61 7.76 13.09 0.77
C LYS A 61 8.39 14.13 1.72
N ASP A 62 8.07 15.41 1.53
CA ASP A 62 8.65 16.50 2.31
C ASP A 62 7.90 16.77 3.63
N SER A 63 6.75 16.14 3.85
CA SER A 63 5.88 16.37 5.02
C SER A 63 5.33 15.10 5.66
N SER A 64 5.81 13.91 5.26
CA SER A 64 5.29 12.62 5.75
C SER A 64 5.40 12.44 7.26
N ASP A 65 6.40 13.05 7.90
CA ASP A 65 6.58 12.98 9.36
C ASP A 65 5.53 13.78 10.14
N LYS A 66 4.78 14.64 9.43
CA LYS A 66 3.72 15.46 10.01
C LYS A 66 2.32 14.85 9.81
N LEU A 67 2.26 13.65 9.23
CA LEU A 67 1.02 12.97 8.93
C LEU A 67 0.89 11.67 9.71
N ILE A 68 -0.33 11.39 10.15
CA ILE A 68 -0.69 10.12 10.77
C ILE A 68 -1.68 9.40 9.83
N PRO A 69 -1.21 8.45 9.03
CA PRO A 69 -2.09 7.64 8.18
C PRO A 69 -2.58 6.39 8.92
N VAL A 70 -3.86 6.08 8.78
CA VAL A 70 -4.47 4.88 9.35
C VAL A 70 -5.38 4.24 8.29
N VAL A 71 -5.23 2.95 8.04
CA VAL A 71 -6.13 2.20 7.14
C VAL A 71 -7.51 2.10 7.77
N ARG A 72 -8.55 2.43 7.00
CA ARG A 72 -9.95 2.28 7.42
C ARG A 72 -10.69 1.19 6.70
N ARG A 73 -10.38 0.98 5.42
CA ARG A 73 -11.07 -0.01 4.60
C ARG A 73 -10.09 -0.60 3.59
N LEU A 74 -10.22 -1.90 3.36
CA LEU A 74 -9.51 -2.61 2.31
C LEU A 74 -10.53 -3.50 1.58
N GLU A 75 -10.67 -3.30 0.28
CA GLU A 75 -11.48 -4.12 -0.60
C GLU A 75 -10.57 -4.75 -1.65
N SER A 76 -10.73 -6.04 -1.90
CA SER A 76 -9.87 -6.75 -2.83
C SER A 76 -10.66 -7.70 -3.72
N LYS A 77 -10.11 -7.93 -4.92
CA LYS A 77 -10.62 -8.92 -5.85
C LYS A 77 -9.44 -9.78 -6.32
N PHE A 78 -9.51 -11.07 -6.02
CA PHE A 78 -8.54 -12.06 -6.49
C PHE A 78 -8.98 -12.57 -7.85
N LYS A 79 -8.12 -12.41 -8.86
CA LYS A 79 -8.45 -12.68 -10.27
C LYS A 79 -7.82 -13.96 -10.81
N LYS A 80 -6.61 -14.27 -10.35
CA LYS A 80 -5.79 -15.40 -10.79
C LYS A 80 -5.04 -15.99 -9.61
N PRO A 81 -4.74 -17.29 -9.61
CA PRO A 81 -3.81 -17.85 -8.63
C PRO A 81 -2.45 -17.16 -8.71
N ALA A 82 -1.88 -16.83 -7.56
CA ALA A 82 -0.58 -16.20 -7.48
C ALA A 82 0.49 -17.26 -7.25
N ASN A 83 1.49 -17.31 -8.13
CA ASN A 83 2.63 -18.21 -8.02
C ASN A 83 3.92 -17.43 -8.27
N GLY A 84 4.98 -17.80 -7.53
CA GLY A 84 6.25 -17.13 -7.64
C GLY A 84 6.26 -15.72 -7.06
N LYS A 85 7.19 -14.92 -7.52
CA LYS A 85 7.36 -13.54 -7.08
C LYS A 85 6.20 -12.66 -7.55
N ILE A 86 5.73 -11.78 -6.68
CA ILE A 86 4.64 -10.85 -6.96
C ILE A 86 5.07 -9.42 -6.73
N PHE A 87 4.47 -8.49 -7.48
CA PHE A 87 4.85 -7.08 -7.55
C PHE A 87 3.62 -6.20 -7.39
N ALA A 88 3.77 -5.10 -6.68
CA ALA A 88 2.68 -4.17 -6.43
C ALA A 88 2.98 -2.78 -6.99
N ARG A 89 2.01 -2.21 -7.70
CA ARG A 89 1.96 -0.81 -8.09
C ARG A 89 0.67 -0.18 -7.59
N ALA A 90 0.68 1.13 -7.40
CA ALA A 90 -0.46 1.85 -6.86
C ALA A 90 -0.71 3.15 -7.63
N LYS A 91 -1.94 3.59 -7.59
CA LYS A 91 -2.37 4.85 -8.21
C LYS A 91 -3.56 5.43 -7.47
N SER A 92 -3.82 6.72 -7.68
CA SER A 92 -5.03 7.39 -7.25
C SER A 92 -5.59 8.26 -8.38
N SER A 93 -6.89 8.52 -8.35
CA SER A 93 -7.52 9.47 -9.26
C SER A 93 -6.92 10.87 -9.03
N PRO A 94 -6.54 11.61 -10.10
CA PRO A 94 -6.04 12.97 -9.96
C PRO A 94 -7.03 13.89 -9.21
N LEU A 95 -8.31 13.78 -9.48
CA LEU A 95 -9.36 14.57 -8.81
C LEU A 95 -9.45 14.18 -7.31
N ALA A 96 -9.44 12.89 -6.99
CA ALA A 96 -9.48 12.43 -5.61
C ALA A 96 -8.26 12.92 -4.82
N LEU A 97 -7.09 12.92 -5.44
CA LEU A 97 -5.87 13.43 -4.84
C LEU A 97 -5.95 14.95 -4.58
N GLU A 98 -6.49 15.71 -5.51
CA GLU A 98 -6.68 17.15 -5.37
C GLU A 98 -7.63 17.47 -4.21
N ILE A 99 -8.78 16.81 -4.16
CA ILE A 99 -9.74 16.94 -3.06
C ILE A 99 -9.11 16.58 -1.73
N PHE A 100 -8.39 15.47 -1.68
CA PHE A 100 -7.70 15.01 -0.47
C PHE A 100 -6.71 16.06 0.05
N LYS A 101 -5.86 16.61 -0.80
CA LYS A 101 -4.87 17.62 -0.43
C LYS A 101 -5.54 18.88 0.10
N GLU A 102 -6.62 19.33 -0.53
CA GLU A 102 -7.35 20.52 -0.11
C GLU A 102 -8.06 20.31 1.23
N GLU A 103 -8.69 19.17 1.44
CA GLU A 103 -9.31 18.84 2.72
C GLU A 103 -8.28 18.75 3.85
N LEU A 104 -7.15 18.12 3.57
CA LEU A 104 -6.06 18.01 4.54
C LEU A 104 -5.53 19.40 4.94
N ARG A 105 -5.41 20.30 3.96
CA ARG A 105 -5.01 21.69 4.21
C ARG A 105 -6.04 22.46 5.03
N LEU A 106 -7.34 22.32 4.72
CA LEU A 106 -8.42 23.10 5.36
C LEU A 106 -8.84 22.53 6.71
N LYS A 107 -8.95 21.21 6.81
CA LYS A 107 -9.53 20.51 7.97
C LYS A 107 -8.49 19.79 8.83
N GLY A 108 -7.25 19.68 8.36
CA GLY A 108 -6.19 18.92 9.03
C GLY A 108 -6.38 17.40 8.95
N ARG A 109 -7.37 16.91 8.22
CA ARG A 109 -7.67 15.49 8.06
C ARG A 109 -8.46 15.25 6.77
N SER A 110 -8.28 14.07 6.19
CA SER A 110 -9.05 13.65 5.01
C SER A 110 -8.98 12.13 4.81
N LEU A 111 -9.73 11.63 3.84
CA LEU A 111 -9.73 10.25 3.37
C LEU A 111 -9.21 10.20 1.95
N ILE A 112 -8.41 9.19 1.65
CA ILE A 112 -7.99 8.90 0.27
C ILE A 112 -8.13 7.42 -0.02
N ARG A 113 -8.65 7.10 -1.20
CA ARG A 113 -8.77 5.73 -1.70
C ARG A 113 -7.70 5.50 -2.77
N ILE A 114 -6.82 4.54 -2.51
CA ILE A 114 -5.69 4.20 -3.37
C ILE A 114 -5.96 2.84 -4.00
N GLU A 115 -5.86 2.78 -5.33
CA GLU A 115 -5.94 1.52 -6.07
C GLU A 115 -4.58 0.86 -6.12
N VAL A 116 -4.53 -0.44 -5.80
CA VAL A 116 -3.34 -1.26 -5.89
C VAL A 116 -3.58 -2.39 -6.89
N ILE A 117 -2.58 -2.65 -7.71
CA ILE A 117 -2.58 -3.74 -8.67
C ILE A 117 -1.39 -4.62 -8.34
N ILE A 118 -1.64 -5.93 -8.15
CA ILE A 118 -0.61 -6.93 -7.95
C ILE A 118 -0.51 -7.79 -9.21
N GLU A 119 0.71 -7.93 -9.70
CA GLU A 119 1.06 -8.71 -10.88
C GLU A 119 2.09 -9.77 -10.53
N ASP A 120 2.09 -10.86 -11.30
CA ASP A 120 3.16 -11.85 -11.27
C ASP A 120 4.33 -11.45 -12.19
N SER A 121 5.36 -12.30 -12.29
CA SER A 121 6.54 -12.05 -13.12
C SER A 121 6.26 -12.07 -14.63
N ASN A 122 5.09 -12.55 -15.04
CA ASN A 122 4.61 -12.52 -16.43
C ASN A 122 3.70 -11.32 -16.71
N GLN A 123 3.63 -10.37 -15.77
CA GLN A 123 2.75 -9.19 -15.87
C GLN A 123 1.26 -9.52 -15.91
N VAL A 124 0.88 -10.67 -15.39
CA VAL A 124 -0.52 -11.05 -15.22
C VAL A 124 -1.06 -10.43 -13.95
N ILE A 125 -2.17 -9.73 -14.05
CA ILE A 125 -2.85 -9.16 -12.88
C ILE A 125 -3.48 -10.31 -12.08
N ILE A 126 -2.99 -10.54 -10.87
CA ILE A 126 -3.47 -11.60 -9.98
C ILE A 126 -4.46 -11.07 -8.95
N MET A 127 -4.34 -9.80 -8.56
CA MET A 127 -5.23 -9.19 -7.57
C MET A 127 -5.29 -7.69 -7.79
N THR A 128 -6.46 -7.11 -7.54
CA THR A 128 -6.65 -5.67 -7.42
C THR A 128 -7.24 -5.34 -6.04
N ALA A 129 -6.88 -4.20 -5.49
CA ALA A 129 -7.39 -3.75 -4.22
C ALA A 129 -7.64 -2.24 -4.22
N PHE A 130 -8.57 -1.81 -3.37
CA PHE A 130 -8.70 -0.42 -2.98
C PHE A 130 -8.44 -0.33 -1.48
N VAL A 131 -7.51 0.53 -1.10
CA VAL A 131 -7.18 0.79 0.29
C VAL A 131 -7.55 2.22 0.62
N GLU A 132 -8.46 2.39 1.57
CA GLU A 132 -8.86 3.71 2.05
C GLU A 132 -8.07 4.06 3.29
N TRP A 133 -7.38 5.18 3.21
CA TRP A 133 -6.61 5.75 4.30
C TRP A 133 -7.30 6.97 4.89
N TYR A 134 -7.43 6.97 6.21
CA TYR A 134 -7.68 8.17 6.97
C TYR A 134 -6.33 8.80 7.30
N VAL A 135 -6.17 10.07 6.99
CA VAL A 135 -4.91 10.80 7.22
C VAL A 135 -5.22 12.07 7.99
N GLN A 136 -4.46 12.33 9.03
CA GLN A 136 -4.54 13.59 9.77
C GLN A 136 -3.16 14.19 10.00
N ASN A 137 -3.11 15.50 10.12
CA ASN A 137 -1.91 16.20 10.52
C ASN A 137 -1.59 15.91 12.00
N VAL A 138 -0.30 15.77 12.31
CA VAL A 138 0.15 15.73 13.71
C VAL A 138 -0.23 17.06 14.35
N ILE A 139 -1.00 17.00 15.43
CA ILE A 139 -1.29 18.18 16.24
C ILE A 139 -0.05 18.43 17.11
N ASP A 140 0.67 19.52 16.86
CA ASP A 140 1.74 19.96 17.74
C ASP A 140 1.16 20.20 19.13
N SER A 141 1.57 19.39 20.10
CA SER A 141 1.17 19.52 21.50
C SER A 141 1.64 20.83 22.15
N THR A 142 2.34 21.68 21.42
CA THR A 142 2.80 23.02 21.83
C THR A 142 1.81 24.13 21.47
N SER A 143 0.66 23.80 20.84
CA SER A 143 -0.36 24.79 20.41
C SER A 143 -1.58 24.83 21.34
N ILE A 144 -1.43 24.40 22.58
CA ILE A 144 -2.47 24.54 23.62
C ILE A 144 -2.17 25.76 24.50
#